data_a9b13874285d30d3f227af74d17e5767
#
_entry.id   a9b13874285d30d3f227af74d17e5767
#
_cell.length_a   1.000
_cell.length_b   1.000
_cell.length_c   1.000
_cell.angle_alpha   90.00
_cell.angle_beta   90.00
_cell.angle_gamma   90.00
#
_symmetry.space_group_name_H-M   'P 1'
#
loop_
_entity.id
_entity.type
_entity.pdbx_description
1 polymer ?
#
loop_
_entity_poly.entity_id
_entity_poly.type
_entity_poly.pdbx_seq_one_letter_code
_entity_poly.pdbx_strand_id
1 'polypeptide(L)'
;SSSAASDVYKRQPYAFTARPWELNKTESIDVMDAVGSNIRVDARGAQVMRVLPRLNEDINEEWISDKTRYAIDGLRRQRLDRPFIRGRDGKLAPASWDDAFGAIAAKMKKAKPQAIAAITGDQCDAEAMFALKTLFDKIGSASIDCRQDGAKIGGARAGYLFNSTIAGIDEADALLIIGSNPRVEAAVLNARIRRNWLATRLPVGVVGPEMDLTYEAVQLGDDVATLTAILDGSSK
;
A
#
# COMPACT_ATOMS: atom_id res chain seq x y z
N SER A 1 -20.37 1.66 22.30
CA SER A 1 -21.80 1.76 22.24
C SER A 1 -22.35 1.07 20.98
N SER A 2 -23.48 0.39 21.09
CA SER A 2 -24.07 -0.41 20.00
C SER A 2 -24.47 0.43 18.76
N SER A 3 -24.61 1.74 18.87
CA SER A 3 -24.97 2.62 17.76
C SER A 3 -23.85 2.77 16.73
N ALA A 4 -22.59 2.89 17.15
CA ALA A 4 -21.45 3.01 16.24
C ALA A 4 -21.26 1.74 15.38
N ALA A 5 -21.40 0.55 15.98
CA ALA A 5 -21.30 -0.72 15.26
C ALA A 5 -22.44 -0.88 14.24
N SER A 6 -23.65 -0.40 14.56
CA SER A 6 -24.78 -0.49 13.62
C SER A 6 -24.65 0.51 12.46
N ASP A 7 -24.05 1.67 12.67
CA ASP A 7 -23.80 2.65 11.61
C ASP A 7 -22.78 2.17 10.58
N VAL A 8 -21.75 1.46 11.01
CA VAL A 8 -20.72 0.93 10.11
C VAL A 8 -21.33 0.03 9.00
N TYR A 9 -22.23 -0.89 9.33
CA TYR A 9 -22.80 -1.76 8.30
C TYR A 9 -23.99 -1.15 7.56
N LYS A 10 -24.68 -0.18 8.14
CA LYS A 10 -25.82 0.50 7.48
C LYS A 10 -25.38 1.55 6.48
N ARG A 11 -24.19 2.15 6.63
CA ARG A 11 -23.68 3.22 5.78
C ARG A 11 -22.76 2.75 4.66
N GLN A 12 -22.43 1.46 4.61
CA GLN A 12 -21.66 0.94 3.48
C GLN A 12 -22.46 0.97 2.18
N PRO A 13 -21.84 1.19 1.00
CA PRO A 13 -22.52 1.13 -0.29
C PRO A 13 -23.26 -0.19 -0.52
N TYR A 14 -22.78 -1.26 0.12
CA TYR A 14 -23.40 -2.58 0.12
C TYR A 14 -24.70 -2.67 0.93
N ALA A 15 -24.97 -1.74 1.85
CA ALA A 15 -26.11 -1.86 2.75
C ALA A 15 -27.42 -2.13 1.99
N PHE A 16 -28.14 -3.18 2.43
CA PHE A 16 -29.42 -3.64 1.84
C PHE A 16 -29.37 -4.17 0.41
N THR A 17 -28.18 -4.35 -0.19
CA THR A 17 -28.05 -4.79 -1.60
C THR A 17 -27.96 -6.32 -1.76
N ALA A 18 -27.55 -7.05 -0.73
CA ALA A 18 -27.50 -8.50 -0.73
C ALA A 18 -27.66 -9.07 0.68
N ARG A 19 -27.98 -10.36 0.79
CA ARG A 19 -28.05 -11.09 2.05
C ARG A 19 -26.71 -11.78 2.35
N PRO A 20 -26.31 -11.96 3.63
CA PRO A 20 -25.03 -12.56 3.98
C PRO A 20 -24.81 -13.98 3.41
N TRP A 21 -25.87 -14.74 3.20
CA TRP A 21 -25.79 -16.11 2.65
C TRP A 21 -25.63 -16.15 1.12
N GLU A 22 -25.85 -15.03 0.43
CA GLU A 22 -25.64 -14.90 -1.02
C GLU A 22 -24.17 -14.61 -1.35
N LEU A 23 -23.34 -14.36 -0.34
CA LEU A 23 -21.97 -13.89 -0.52
C LEU A 23 -20.97 -15.02 -0.38
N ASN A 24 -20.07 -15.12 -1.35
CA ASN A 24 -18.83 -15.87 -1.23
C ASN A 24 -17.84 -15.06 -0.39
N LYS A 25 -17.24 -15.70 0.60
CA LYS A 25 -16.32 -15.09 1.54
C LYS A 25 -14.91 -15.57 1.25
N THR A 26 -14.01 -14.67 0.91
CA THR A 26 -12.61 -14.98 0.63
C THR A 26 -11.72 -14.21 1.62
N GLU A 27 -10.86 -14.93 2.31
CA GLU A 27 -9.86 -14.33 3.19
C GLU A 27 -8.70 -13.79 2.36
N SER A 28 -8.21 -12.62 2.74
CA SER A 28 -7.13 -11.92 2.04
C SER A 28 -6.37 -10.99 2.97
N ILE A 29 -5.40 -10.27 2.41
CA ILE A 29 -4.62 -9.24 3.08
C ILE A 29 -4.87 -7.92 2.37
N ASP A 30 -4.98 -6.84 3.12
CA ASP A 30 -5.09 -5.49 2.60
C ASP A 30 -3.77 -5.05 1.93
N VAL A 31 -3.90 -4.46 0.76
CA VAL A 31 -2.79 -3.92 -0.03
C VAL A 31 -2.86 -2.40 -0.17
N MET A 32 -3.78 -1.74 0.52
CA MET A 32 -3.99 -0.30 0.43
C MET A 32 -2.99 0.51 1.27
N ASP A 33 -2.32 -0.16 2.19
CA ASP A 33 -1.21 0.38 2.98
C ASP A 33 -0.23 -0.73 3.41
N ALA A 34 0.87 -0.35 4.06
CA ALA A 34 1.93 -1.27 4.47
C ALA A 34 1.63 -2.04 5.78
N VAL A 35 0.50 -1.81 6.43
CA VAL A 35 0.11 -2.53 7.65
C VAL A 35 -0.15 -4.01 7.36
N GLY A 36 -0.72 -4.30 6.17
CA GLY A 36 -1.07 -5.67 5.81
C GLY A 36 -2.25 -6.20 6.63
N SER A 37 -3.25 -5.35 6.88
CA SER A 37 -4.44 -5.72 7.65
C SER A 37 -5.10 -6.97 7.10
N ASN A 38 -5.48 -7.88 8.00
CA ASN A 38 -6.18 -9.10 7.63
C ASN A 38 -7.64 -8.78 7.31
N ILE A 39 -8.08 -9.16 6.13
CA ILE A 39 -9.40 -8.82 5.60
C ILE A 39 -10.16 -10.04 5.10
N ARG A 40 -11.45 -9.87 4.96
CA ARG A 40 -12.35 -10.77 4.26
C ARG A 40 -13.08 -10.00 3.17
N VAL A 41 -12.94 -10.48 1.95
CA VAL A 41 -13.63 -9.94 0.78
C VAL A 41 -14.90 -10.75 0.57
N ASP A 42 -16.05 -10.10 0.62
CA ASP A 42 -17.35 -10.70 0.38
C ASP A 42 -17.82 -10.33 -1.04
N ALA A 43 -18.00 -11.33 -1.89
CA ALA A 43 -18.38 -11.15 -3.30
C ALA A 43 -19.67 -11.89 -3.66
N ARG A 44 -20.42 -11.35 -4.64
CA ARG A 44 -21.57 -12.02 -5.28
C ARG A 44 -21.27 -12.16 -6.77
N GLY A 45 -21.02 -13.40 -7.20
CA GLY A 45 -20.48 -13.66 -8.54
C GLY A 45 -19.13 -12.98 -8.71
N ALA A 46 -18.96 -12.20 -9.78
CA ALA A 46 -17.73 -11.46 -10.06
C ALA A 46 -17.66 -10.06 -9.39
N GLN A 47 -18.64 -9.72 -8.56
CA GLN A 47 -18.72 -8.41 -7.94
C GLN A 47 -18.34 -8.45 -6.47
N VAL A 48 -17.31 -7.67 -6.09
CA VAL A 48 -17.00 -7.40 -4.68
C VAL A 48 -18.10 -6.50 -4.11
N MET A 49 -18.71 -6.96 -3.02
CA MET A 49 -19.81 -6.27 -2.36
C MET A 49 -19.38 -5.48 -1.15
N ARG A 50 -18.46 -6.04 -0.37
CA ARG A 50 -17.88 -5.37 0.82
C ARG A 50 -16.54 -5.98 1.22
N VAL A 51 -15.76 -5.22 1.98
CA VAL A 51 -14.56 -5.68 2.67
C VAL A 51 -14.77 -5.52 4.17
N LEU A 52 -14.45 -6.56 4.93
CA LEU A 52 -14.55 -6.60 6.39
C LEU A 52 -13.21 -6.98 7.01
N PRO A 53 -12.88 -6.50 8.21
CA PRO A 53 -11.70 -6.96 8.92
C PRO A 53 -11.85 -8.42 9.34
N ARG A 54 -10.72 -9.12 9.42
CA ARG A 54 -10.55 -10.36 10.17
C ARG A 54 -9.72 -10.05 11.41
N LEU A 55 -10.05 -10.70 12.51
CA LEU A 55 -9.31 -10.56 13.75
C LEU A 55 -7.87 -11.04 13.58
N ASN A 56 -6.92 -10.17 13.87
CA ASN A 56 -5.51 -10.49 14.04
C ASN A 56 -4.90 -9.51 15.04
N GLU A 57 -4.74 -9.95 16.28
CA GLU A 57 -4.26 -9.11 17.39
C GLU A 57 -2.85 -8.55 17.14
N ASP A 58 -2.01 -9.27 16.41
CA ASP A 58 -0.63 -8.86 16.14
C ASP A 58 -0.53 -7.76 15.06
N ILE A 59 -1.53 -7.63 14.19
CA ILE A 59 -1.48 -6.74 13.03
C ILE A 59 -2.52 -5.62 13.13
N ASN A 60 -3.78 -5.95 12.92
CA ASN A 60 -4.87 -4.98 12.75
C ASN A 60 -5.95 -5.08 13.82
N GLU A 61 -5.80 -5.98 14.81
CA GLU A 61 -6.85 -6.29 15.77
C GLU A 61 -8.17 -6.60 15.03
N GLU A 62 -9.22 -5.86 15.28
CA GLU A 62 -10.53 -5.99 14.60
C GLU A 62 -10.81 -4.85 13.61
N TRP A 63 -9.80 -4.04 13.25
CA TRP A 63 -9.95 -2.81 12.49
C TRP A 63 -9.44 -2.93 11.05
N ILE A 64 -9.99 -2.11 10.17
CA ILE A 64 -9.44 -1.79 8.85
C ILE A 64 -9.62 -0.29 8.58
N SER A 65 -8.79 0.25 7.71
CA SER A 65 -8.88 1.64 7.29
C SER A 65 -10.12 1.87 6.41
N ASP A 66 -10.58 3.12 6.35
CA ASP A 66 -11.66 3.52 5.44
C ASP A 66 -11.25 3.36 3.97
N LYS A 67 -9.96 3.54 3.65
CA LYS A 67 -9.42 3.23 2.31
C LYS A 67 -9.78 1.80 1.90
N THR A 68 -9.45 0.84 2.73
CA THR A 68 -9.69 -0.58 2.51
C THR A 68 -11.18 -0.88 2.39
N ARG A 69 -11.98 -0.28 3.25
CA ARG A 69 -13.41 -0.53 3.32
C ARG A 69 -14.17 -0.01 2.10
N TYR A 70 -13.79 1.16 1.57
CA TYR A 70 -14.56 1.88 0.57
C TYR A 70 -13.91 1.91 -0.82
N ALA A 71 -12.67 1.47 -0.99
CA ALA A 71 -11.98 1.46 -2.28
C ALA A 71 -12.58 0.50 -3.32
N ILE A 72 -13.51 -0.38 -2.92
CA ILE A 72 -14.11 -1.40 -3.80
C ILE A 72 -14.83 -0.81 -5.02
N ASP A 73 -15.32 0.42 -4.93
CA ASP A 73 -15.96 1.11 -6.05
C ASP A 73 -14.99 1.30 -7.23
N GLY A 74 -13.70 1.49 -6.95
CA GLY A 74 -12.65 1.61 -7.96
C GLY A 74 -12.44 0.34 -8.79
N LEU A 75 -12.82 -0.82 -8.28
CA LEU A 75 -12.73 -2.09 -9.02
C LEU A 75 -13.71 -2.16 -10.21
N ARG A 76 -14.69 -1.30 -10.26
CA ARG A 76 -15.79 -1.36 -11.24
C ARG A 76 -15.84 -0.14 -12.16
N ARG A 77 -15.06 0.91 -11.88
CA ARG A 77 -15.12 2.17 -12.60
C ARG A 77 -13.83 2.45 -13.32
N GLN A 78 -13.93 2.87 -14.59
CA GLN A 78 -12.79 3.30 -15.41
C GLN A 78 -11.65 2.26 -15.48
N ARG A 79 -11.99 0.96 -15.45
CA ARG A 79 -11.03 -0.13 -15.57
C ARG A 79 -10.81 -0.45 -17.03
N LEU A 80 -9.56 -0.63 -17.43
CA LEU A 80 -9.21 -1.15 -18.75
C LEU A 80 -9.47 -2.66 -18.75
N ASP A 81 -10.30 -3.12 -19.68
CA ASP A 81 -10.68 -4.54 -19.85
C ASP A 81 -10.02 -5.19 -21.06
N ARG A 82 -9.32 -4.41 -21.89
CA ARG A 82 -8.65 -4.85 -23.11
C ARG A 82 -7.51 -3.91 -23.48
N PRO A 83 -6.57 -4.35 -24.36
CA PRO A 83 -5.54 -3.49 -24.89
C PRO A 83 -6.11 -2.39 -25.82
N PHE A 84 -5.38 -1.30 -25.90
CA PHE A 84 -5.64 -0.21 -26.86
C PHE A 84 -4.37 0.10 -27.63
N ILE A 85 -4.48 0.23 -28.93
CA ILE A 85 -3.38 0.62 -29.84
C ILE A 85 -3.73 1.95 -30.50
N ARG A 86 -2.72 2.82 -30.65
CA ARG A 86 -2.87 4.09 -31.33
C ARG A 86 -2.92 3.88 -32.82
N GLY A 87 -4.03 4.27 -33.45
CA GLY A 87 -4.22 4.24 -34.90
C GLY A 87 -3.43 5.34 -35.63
N ARG A 88 -3.54 5.34 -36.96
CA ARG A 88 -2.90 6.36 -37.82
C ARG A 88 -3.48 7.77 -37.60
N ASP A 89 -4.70 7.86 -37.15
CA ASP A 89 -5.40 9.10 -36.76
C ASP A 89 -4.97 9.64 -35.40
N GLY A 90 -4.03 8.98 -34.73
CA GLY A 90 -3.53 9.35 -33.42
C GLY A 90 -4.45 8.98 -32.25
N LYS A 91 -5.61 8.37 -32.49
CA LYS A 91 -6.54 7.95 -31.44
C LYS A 91 -6.28 6.53 -30.99
N LEU A 92 -6.58 6.26 -29.70
CA LEU A 92 -6.53 4.91 -29.14
C LEU A 92 -7.78 4.14 -29.57
N ALA A 93 -7.61 2.95 -30.12
CA ALA A 93 -8.68 2.02 -30.48
C ALA A 93 -8.49 0.68 -29.78
N PRO A 94 -9.58 -0.01 -29.38
CA PRO A 94 -9.52 -1.35 -28.83
C PRO A 94 -8.78 -2.30 -29.78
N ALA A 95 -7.97 -3.21 -29.24
CA ALA A 95 -7.20 -4.18 -29.99
C ALA A 95 -7.23 -5.54 -29.30
N SER A 96 -6.83 -6.59 -30.03
CA SER A 96 -6.57 -7.88 -29.44
C SER A 96 -5.23 -7.91 -28.69
N TRP A 97 -5.03 -8.88 -27.80
CA TRP A 97 -3.74 -9.07 -27.14
C TRP A 97 -2.64 -9.42 -28.13
N ASP A 98 -2.94 -10.21 -29.16
CA ASP A 98 -1.96 -10.58 -30.20
C ASP A 98 -1.49 -9.36 -31.00
N ASP A 99 -2.43 -8.47 -31.37
CA ASP A 99 -2.10 -7.20 -32.02
C ASP A 99 -1.25 -6.30 -31.13
N ALA A 100 -1.59 -6.24 -29.84
CA ALA A 100 -0.84 -5.44 -28.86
C ALA A 100 0.59 -5.95 -28.69
N PHE A 101 0.77 -7.27 -28.51
CA PHE A 101 2.08 -7.89 -28.41
C PHE A 101 2.88 -7.75 -29.72
N GLY A 102 2.23 -7.90 -30.88
CA GLY A 102 2.86 -7.64 -32.17
C GLY A 102 3.37 -6.21 -32.30
N ALA A 103 2.57 -5.23 -31.90
CA ALA A 103 2.96 -3.82 -31.92
C ALA A 103 4.13 -3.51 -30.97
N ILE A 104 4.11 -4.08 -29.76
CA ILE A 104 5.19 -3.96 -28.76
C ILE A 104 6.48 -4.58 -29.33
N ALA A 105 6.42 -5.82 -29.78
CA ALA A 105 7.57 -6.54 -30.35
C ALA A 105 8.20 -5.80 -31.52
N ALA A 106 7.37 -5.23 -32.42
CA ALA A 106 7.85 -4.47 -33.56
C ALA A 106 8.60 -3.19 -33.14
N LYS A 107 8.16 -2.51 -32.07
CA LYS A 107 8.85 -1.35 -31.50
C LYS A 107 10.15 -1.76 -30.82
N MET A 108 10.13 -2.81 -30.00
CA MET A 108 11.30 -3.30 -29.27
C MET A 108 12.42 -3.74 -30.21
N LYS A 109 12.10 -4.41 -31.32
CA LYS A 109 13.08 -4.81 -32.36
C LYS A 109 13.79 -3.63 -33.03
N LYS A 110 13.15 -2.46 -33.07
CA LYS A 110 13.72 -1.23 -33.68
C LYS A 110 14.48 -0.37 -32.68
N ALA A 111 14.23 -0.54 -31.40
CA ALA A 111 14.85 0.24 -30.34
C ALA A 111 16.19 -0.39 -29.92
N LYS A 112 17.15 0.47 -29.55
CA LYS A 112 18.37 0.00 -28.90
C LYS A 112 18.02 -0.46 -27.48
N PRO A 113 18.68 -1.50 -26.93
CA PRO A 113 18.40 -1.98 -25.56
C PRO A 113 18.38 -0.87 -24.50
N GLN A 114 19.32 0.06 -24.58
CA GLN A 114 19.45 1.19 -23.64
C GLN A 114 18.31 2.21 -23.71
N ALA A 115 17.51 2.18 -24.78
CA ALA A 115 16.33 3.02 -24.94
C ALA A 115 15.03 2.35 -24.46
N ILE A 116 15.13 1.14 -23.91
CA ILE A 116 14.00 0.39 -23.36
C ILE A 116 14.16 0.38 -21.84
N ALA A 117 13.17 0.89 -21.13
CA ALA A 117 13.12 0.90 -19.67
C ALA A 117 11.80 0.33 -19.18
N ALA A 118 11.79 -0.19 -17.96
CA ALA A 118 10.60 -0.64 -17.28
C ALA A 118 10.62 -0.30 -15.79
N ILE A 119 9.43 -0.04 -15.25
CA ILE A 119 9.20 0.14 -13.83
C ILE A 119 8.05 -0.79 -13.43
N THR A 120 8.27 -1.61 -12.41
CA THR A 120 7.21 -2.39 -11.77
C THR A 120 6.63 -1.62 -10.59
N GLY A 121 5.32 -1.72 -10.39
CA GLY A 121 4.69 -1.23 -9.17
C GLY A 121 4.77 -2.24 -8.03
N ASP A 122 4.52 -1.77 -6.83
CA ASP A 122 4.47 -2.56 -5.58
C ASP A 122 3.28 -3.54 -5.51
N GLN A 123 2.29 -3.36 -6.40
CA GLN A 123 1.12 -4.24 -6.53
C GLN A 123 1.31 -5.37 -7.57
N CYS A 124 2.49 -5.46 -8.19
CA CYS A 124 2.81 -6.57 -9.09
C CYS A 124 3.18 -7.83 -8.29
N ASP A 125 2.74 -8.98 -8.78
CA ASP A 125 3.16 -10.27 -8.23
C ASP A 125 4.65 -10.58 -8.56
N ALA A 126 5.24 -11.45 -7.76
CA ALA A 126 6.66 -11.82 -7.91
C ALA A 126 6.94 -12.49 -9.25
N GLU A 127 6.00 -13.26 -9.78
CA GLU A 127 6.09 -13.94 -11.07
C GLU A 127 6.18 -12.95 -12.22
N ALA A 128 5.34 -11.88 -12.20
CA ALA A 128 5.38 -10.81 -13.20
C ALA A 128 6.70 -10.03 -13.13
N MET A 129 7.19 -9.73 -11.92
CA MET A 129 8.49 -9.06 -11.72
C MET A 129 9.64 -9.92 -12.25
N PHE A 130 9.63 -11.22 -11.96
CA PHE A 130 10.65 -12.15 -12.44
C PHE A 130 10.62 -12.32 -13.96
N ALA A 131 9.42 -12.43 -14.54
CA ALA A 131 9.24 -12.52 -15.99
C ALA A 131 9.76 -11.26 -16.70
N LEU A 132 9.46 -10.07 -16.15
CA LEU A 132 9.94 -8.81 -16.68
C LEU A 132 11.47 -8.71 -16.59
N LYS A 133 12.05 -9.07 -15.44
CA LYS A 133 13.51 -9.12 -15.28
C LYS A 133 14.16 -10.05 -16.31
N THR A 134 13.62 -11.26 -16.47
CA THR A 134 14.11 -12.24 -17.44
C THR A 134 14.04 -11.71 -18.88
N LEU A 135 12.95 -10.99 -19.23
CA LEU A 135 12.81 -10.36 -20.54
C LEU A 135 13.90 -9.29 -20.74
N PHE A 136 14.14 -8.44 -19.75
CA PHE A 136 15.14 -7.38 -19.84
C PHE A 136 16.57 -7.92 -19.90
N ASP A 137 16.89 -8.95 -19.16
CA ASP A 137 18.18 -9.67 -19.26
C ASP A 137 18.41 -10.20 -20.68
N LYS A 138 17.36 -10.78 -21.33
CA LYS A 138 17.43 -11.27 -22.72
C LYS A 138 17.55 -10.14 -23.75
N ILE A 139 16.96 -8.99 -23.51
CA ILE A 139 17.06 -7.82 -24.39
C ILE A 139 18.43 -7.15 -24.23
N GLY A 140 19.10 -7.33 -23.11
CA GLY A 140 20.35 -6.66 -22.76
C GLY A 140 20.15 -5.23 -22.28
N SER A 141 19.02 -4.92 -21.63
CA SER A 141 18.76 -3.64 -20.99
C SER A 141 18.85 -3.75 -19.48
N ALA A 142 19.64 -2.88 -18.86
CA ALA A 142 19.75 -2.74 -17.41
C ALA A 142 18.76 -1.70 -16.83
N SER A 143 17.95 -1.05 -17.65
CA SER A 143 17.05 0.03 -17.25
C SER A 143 15.74 -0.54 -16.70
N ILE A 144 15.81 -1.19 -15.54
CA ILE A 144 14.66 -1.73 -14.82
C ILE A 144 14.70 -1.28 -13.37
N ASP A 145 13.58 -0.81 -12.83
CA ASP A 145 13.43 -0.40 -11.45
C ASP A 145 12.04 -0.75 -10.91
N CYS A 146 11.90 -0.69 -9.59
CA CYS A 146 10.62 -0.87 -8.88
C CYS A 146 10.25 0.37 -8.05
N ARG A 147 11.07 1.40 -8.02
CA ARG A 147 10.88 2.61 -7.20
C ARG A 147 10.86 3.86 -8.08
N GLN A 148 9.89 4.73 -7.81
CA GLN A 148 9.73 6.00 -8.53
C GLN A 148 10.49 7.15 -7.87
N ASP A 149 10.79 7.04 -6.58
CA ASP A 149 11.45 8.05 -5.75
C ASP A 149 12.98 7.99 -5.79
N GLY A 150 13.54 7.01 -6.50
CA GLY A 150 14.99 6.78 -6.55
C GLY A 150 15.60 6.28 -5.23
N ALA A 151 14.80 5.88 -4.25
CA ALA A 151 15.28 5.37 -2.98
C ALA A 151 16.19 4.16 -3.18
N LYS A 152 17.31 4.14 -2.45
CA LYS A 152 18.25 3.01 -2.44
C LYS A 152 18.15 2.30 -1.11
N ILE A 153 17.68 1.07 -1.15
CA ILE A 153 17.68 0.17 0.00
C ILE A 153 18.94 -0.70 -0.12
N GLY A 154 19.80 -0.63 0.87
CA GLY A 154 21.06 -1.37 0.87
C GLY A 154 21.43 -1.86 2.28
N GLY A 155 22.51 -2.63 2.36
CA GLY A 155 22.98 -3.19 3.64
C GLY A 155 22.24 -4.46 4.05
N ALA A 156 22.34 -4.81 5.32
CA ALA A 156 21.67 -5.97 5.88
C ALA A 156 20.15 -5.77 5.87
N ARG A 157 19.41 -6.84 5.59
CA ARG A 157 17.94 -6.83 5.51
C ARG A 157 17.31 -6.28 6.81
N ALA A 158 17.86 -6.58 7.97
CA ALA A 158 17.41 -6.05 9.25
C ALA A 158 17.45 -4.51 9.34
N GLY A 159 18.28 -3.84 8.54
CA GLY A 159 18.42 -2.38 8.55
C GLY A 159 17.23 -1.62 7.92
N TYR A 160 16.33 -2.30 7.21
CA TYR A 160 15.17 -1.67 6.56
C TYR A 160 13.84 -2.40 6.84
N LEU A 161 13.83 -3.37 7.74
CA LEU A 161 12.62 -4.02 8.22
C LEU A 161 12.21 -3.45 9.56
N PHE A 162 10.91 -3.39 9.82
CA PHE A 162 10.37 -3.04 11.12
C PHE A 162 10.47 -4.24 12.07
N ASN A 163 11.66 -4.40 12.68
CA ASN A 163 12.01 -5.59 13.48
C ASN A 163 11.25 -5.70 14.79
N SER A 164 10.79 -4.57 15.36
CA SER A 164 9.98 -4.56 16.59
C SER A 164 8.59 -5.14 16.41
N THR A 165 8.15 -5.34 15.17
CA THR A 165 6.81 -5.76 14.79
C THR A 165 5.71 -4.77 15.19
N ILE A 166 4.53 -4.92 14.62
CA ILE A 166 3.38 -4.06 14.96
C ILE A 166 2.93 -4.32 16.39
N ALA A 167 2.92 -5.58 16.83
CA ALA A 167 2.58 -5.94 18.21
C ALA A 167 3.56 -5.34 19.22
N GLY A 168 4.86 -5.28 18.90
CA GLY A 168 5.88 -4.71 19.76
C GLY A 168 5.74 -3.21 20.05
N ILE A 169 4.88 -2.49 19.33
CA ILE A 169 4.52 -1.11 19.68
C ILE A 169 3.87 -1.04 21.07
N ASP A 170 3.13 -2.05 21.47
CA ASP A 170 2.44 -2.08 22.76
C ASP A 170 3.43 -2.23 23.94
N GLU A 171 4.64 -2.71 23.68
CA GLU A 171 5.72 -2.91 24.66
C GLU A 171 6.82 -1.82 24.55
N ALA A 172 6.66 -0.84 23.65
CA ALA A 172 7.67 0.16 23.41
C ALA A 172 7.75 1.20 24.55
N ASP A 173 8.96 1.55 24.97
CA ASP A 173 9.25 2.63 25.92
C ASP A 173 9.28 4.01 25.27
N ALA A 174 9.56 4.07 23.97
CA ALA A 174 9.53 5.29 23.15
C ALA A 174 9.32 4.95 21.67
N LEU A 175 8.78 5.88 20.91
CA LEU A 175 8.54 5.75 19.47
C LEU A 175 9.15 6.94 18.71
N LEU A 176 9.85 6.67 17.62
CA LEU A 176 10.32 7.69 16.70
C LEU A 176 9.69 7.49 15.33
N ILE A 177 8.96 8.49 14.85
CA ILE A 177 8.36 8.53 13.52
C ILE A 177 9.24 9.38 12.61
N ILE A 178 9.69 8.80 11.49
CA ILE A 178 10.61 9.45 10.56
C ILE A 178 9.97 9.51 9.17
N GLY A 179 9.70 10.72 8.67
CA GLY A 179 9.30 10.99 7.29
C GLY A 179 7.97 10.38 6.86
N SER A 180 7.14 9.89 7.80
CA SER A 180 5.87 9.24 7.52
C SER A 180 4.74 9.88 8.32
N ASN A 181 3.54 9.91 7.75
CA ASN A 181 2.32 10.30 8.45
C ASN A 181 1.42 9.06 8.67
N PRO A 182 1.60 8.34 9.78
CA PRO A 182 0.84 7.10 10.02
C PRO A 182 -0.67 7.32 10.09
N ARG A 183 -1.15 8.52 10.43
CA ARG A 183 -2.58 8.81 10.41
C ARG A 183 -3.20 8.67 9.02
N VAL A 184 -2.46 9.04 7.97
CA VAL A 184 -2.93 9.00 6.57
C VAL A 184 -2.47 7.74 5.87
N GLU A 185 -1.22 7.35 6.06
CA GLU A 185 -0.57 6.26 5.33
C GLU A 185 -0.88 4.90 5.93
N ALA A 186 -1.04 4.81 7.27
CA ALA A 186 -1.23 3.57 8.02
C ALA A 186 -2.20 3.78 9.21
N ALA A 187 -3.45 4.12 8.92
CA ALA A 187 -4.42 4.56 9.92
C ALA A 187 -4.63 3.56 11.07
N VAL A 188 -4.60 2.27 10.78
CA VAL A 188 -4.75 1.22 11.82
C VAL A 188 -3.53 1.17 12.73
N LEU A 189 -2.32 1.33 12.17
CA LEU A 189 -1.10 1.47 12.97
C LEU A 189 -1.15 2.71 13.87
N ASN A 190 -1.60 3.84 13.33
CA ASN A 190 -1.77 5.08 14.10
C ASN A 190 -2.77 4.90 15.25
N ALA A 191 -3.84 4.14 15.03
CA ALA A 191 -4.81 3.83 16.08
C ALA A 191 -4.18 3.00 17.21
N ARG A 192 -3.32 2.04 16.91
CA ARG A 192 -2.56 1.25 17.90
C ARG A 192 -1.58 2.13 18.70
N ILE A 193 -0.82 2.98 18.03
CA ILE A 193 0.07 3.95 18.69
C ILE A 193 -0.74 4.85 19.64
N ARG A 194 -1.87 5.38 19.16
CA ARG A 194 -2.74 6.22 19.98
C ARG A 194 -3.29 5.47 21.20
N ARG A 195 -3.68 4.22 21.04
CA ARG A 195 -4.15 3.37 22.16
C ARG A 195 -3.05 3.22 23.22
N ASN A 196 -1.83 2.90 22.81
CA ASN A 196 -0.70 2.78 23.73
C ASN A 196 -0.37 4.12 24.39
N TRP A 197 -0.35 5.23 23.63
CA TRP A 197 -0.13 6.56 24.16
C TRP A 197 -1.18 6.94 25.22
N LEU A 198 -2.46 6.60 25.02
CA LEU A 198 -3.52 6.85 26.01
C LEU A 198 -3.32 6.07 27.30
N ALA A 199 -2.83 4.84 27.20
CA ALA A 199 -2.63 3.93 28.34
C ALA A 199 -1.36 4.25 29.14
N THR A 200 -0.25 4.53 28.45
CA THR A 200 1.10 4.60 29.05
C THR A 200 1.74 5.97 29.00
N ARG A 201 1.18 6.90 28.21
CA ARG A 201 1.82 8.18 27.85
C ARG A 201 3.16 7.96 27.13
N LEU A 202 3.22 6.94 26.26
CA LEU A 202 4.35 6.62 25.41
C LEU A 202 4.97 7.89 24.82
N PRO A 203 6.25 8.19 25.06
CA PRO A 203 6.94 9.28 24.39
C PRO A 203 7.02 9.05 22.90
N VAL A 204 6.54 9.99 22.09
CA VAL A 204 6.60 9.94 20.64
C VAL A 204 7.37 11.13 20.10
N GLY A 205 8.47 10.88 19.38
CA GLY A 205 9.22 11.87 18.62
C GLY A 205 8.88 11.82 17.14
N VAL A 206 8.91 12.97 16.47
CA VAL A 206 8.68 13.09 15.03
C VAL A 206 9.84 13.83 14.37
N VAL A 207 10.39 13.25 13.31
CA VAL A 207 11.29 13.91 12.37
C VAL A 207 10.64 13.92 11.00
N GLY A 208 10.24 15.09 10.54
CA GLY A 208 9.49 15.29 9.30
C GLY A 208 8.53 16.46 9.41
N PRO A 209 7.63 16.66 8.44
CA PRO A 209 6.64 17.74 8.49
C PRO A 209 5.77 17.65 9.75
N GLU A 210 5.37 18.81 10.26
CA GLU A 210 4.39 18.88 11.35
C GLU A 210 3.07 18.23 10.92
N MET A 211 2.49 17.41 11.80
CA MET A 211 1.28 16.66 11.50
C MET A 211 0.40 16.46 12.73
N ASP A 212 -0.90 16.42 12.53
CA ASP A 212 -1.86 16.03 13.57
C ASP A 212 -1.99 14.51 13.63
N LEU A 213 -1.37 13.89 14.62
CA LEU A 213 -1.40 12.45 14.86
C LEU A 213 -2.57 12.01 15.76
N THR A 214 -3.33 12.96 16.33
CA THR A 214 -4.41 12.73 17.33
C THR A 214 -3.92 12.33 18.73
N TYR A 215 -2.63 12.44 18.99
CA TYR A 215 -1.96 12.30 20.29
C TYR A 215 -0.75 13.24 20.32
N GLU A 216 -0.23 13.50 21.52
CA GLU A 216 0.95 14.37 21.66
C GLU A 216 2.20 13.69 21.13
N ALA A 217 2.96 14.43 20.35
CA ALA A 217 4.27 14.04 19.86
C ALA A 217 5.21 15.25 19.89
N VAL A 218 6.48 15.00 20.12
CA VAL A 218 7.53 16.02 20.14
C VAL A 218 8.10 16.17 18.75
N GLN A 219 7.94 17.35 18.15
CA GLN A 219 8.60 17.68 16.89
C GLN A 219 10.10 17.89 17.13
N LEU A 220 10.94 17.01 16.61
CA LEU A 220 12.40 17.04 16.79
C LEU A 220 13.10 17.82 15.69
N GLY A 221 12.49 17.90 14.52
CA GLY A 221 12.98 18.59 13.32
C GLY A 221 12.36 18.02 12.06
N ASP A 222 12.72 18.55 10.91
CA ASP A 222 12.13 18.21 9.61
C ASP A 222 13.14 17.80 8.54
N ASP A 223 14.42 17.67 8.92
CA ASP A 223 15.52 17.43 7.99
C ASP A 223 16.43 16.24 8.38
N VAL A 224 17.31 15.87 7.46
CA VAL A 224 18.30 14.81 7.67
C VAL A 224 19.35 15.19 8.72
N ALA A 225 19.63 16.50 8.91
CA ALA A 225 20.58 16.96 9.91
C ALA A 225 20.09 16.64 11.32
N THR A 226 18.79 16.70 11.55
CA THR A 226 18.15 16.27 12.81
C THR A 226 18.42 14.79 13.09
N LEU A 227 18.30 13.92 12.08
CA LEU A 227 18.60 12.48 12.25
C LEU A 227 20.08 12.26 12.59
N THR A 228 20.98 12.99 11.94
CA THR A 228 22.41 12.93 12.23
C THR A 228 22.68 13.36 13.67
N ALA A 229 22.08 14.46 14.13
CA ALA A 229 22.24 14.93 15.49
C ALA A 229 21.72 13.95 16.55
N ILE A 230 20.63 13.22 16.24
CA ILE A 230 20.12 12.15 17.11
C ILE A 230 21.12 11.01 17.18
N LEU A 231 21.67 10.57 16.04
CA LEU A 231 22.65 9.48 15.95
C LEU A 231 23.96 9.83 16.67
N ASP A 232 24.42 11.08 16.59
CA ASP A 232 25.67 11.56 17.23
C ASP A 232 25.48 11.92 18.70
N GLY A 233 24.22 11.86 19.20
CA GLY A 233 23.92 12.26 20.58
C GLY A 233 24.02 13.76 20.85
N SER A 234 24.06 14.59 19.81
CA SER A 234 24.13 16.06 19.92
C SER A 234 22.75 16.74 19.91
N SER A 235 21.70 15.97 19.66
CA SER A 235 20.31 16.43 19.78
C SER A 235 19.97 16.76 21.24
N LYS A 236 19.35 17.92 21.48
CA LYS A 236 18.92 18.36 22.81
C LYS A 236 17.52 17.84 23.12
#